data_f307fef22d5447ca3564887b48555863
#
_entry.id   f307fef22d5447ca3564887b48555863
#
_cell.length_a   1.000
_cell.length_b   1.000
_cell.length_c   1.000
_cell.angle_alpha   90.00
_cell.angle_beta   90.00
_cell.angle_gamma   90.00
#
_symmetry.space_group_name_H-M   'P 1'
#
loop_
_entity.id
_entity.type
_entity.pdbx_description
1 polymer ?
#
loop_
_entity_poly.entity_id
_entity_poly.type
_entity_poly.pdbx_seq_one_letter_code
_entity_poly.pdbx_strand_id
1 'polypeptide(L)'
;MDKKKERILCQKLWAKNKYLVLSKSNQIYLEIRQYLKQEDVSIKVVERYIEQAVQLPEDKGQVTNAFHHVWGYFKKNATLEEKYKFFAKLEEYRDGKTTQNEILKEIRVLLGKYPNKYLQES
;
A
#
# COMPACT_ATOMS: atom_id res chain seq x y z
N MET A 1 -14.39 -9.07 23.33
CA MET A 1 -13.01 -8.55 23.28
C MET A 1 -13.01 -7.10 23.74
N ASP A 2 -11.96 -6.72 24.47
CA ASP A 2 -11.76 -5.34 24.90
C ASP A 2 -11.65 -4.41 23.68
N LYS A 3 -12.34 -3.28 23.71
CA LYS A 3 -12.34 -2.27 22.65
C LYS A 3 -10.94 -1.80 22.27
N LYS A 4 -10.07 -1.63 23.25
CA LYS A 4 -8.70 -1.19 23.03
C LYS A 4 -7.89 -2.24 22.27
N LYS A 5 -8.04 -3.50 22.65
CA LYS A 5 -7.37 -4.62 21.96
C LYS A 5 -7.88 -4.77 20.54
N GLU A 6 -9.18 -4.63 20.34
CA GLU A 6 -9.78 -4.71 19.01
C GLU A 6 -9.27 -3.60 18.10
N ARG A 7 -9.16 -2.37 18.60
CA ARG A 7 -8.59 -1.25 17.84
C ARG A 7 -7.15 -1.54 17.44
N ILE A 8 -6.35 -2.06 18.33
CA ILE A 8 -4.95 -2.41 18.03
C ILE A 8 -4.89 -3.46 16.92
N LEU A 9 -5.74 -4.49 16.99
CA LEU A 9 -5.80 -5.51 15.95
C LEU A 9 -6.23 -4.93 14.61
N CYS A 10 -7.22 -4.04 14.61
CA CYS A 10 -7.66 -3.36 13.38
C CYS A 10 -6.53 -2.55 12.77
N GLN A 11 -5.79 -1.80 13.59
CA GLN A 11 -4.69 -0.97 13.12
C GLN A 11 -3.55 -1.81 12.55
N LYS A 12 -3.23 -2.94 13.18
CA LYS A 12 -2.21 -3.87 12.69
C LYS A 12 -2.62 -4.51 11.37
N LEU A 13 -3.85 -4.95 11.28
CA LEU A 13 -4.38 -5.54 10.05
C LEU A 13 -4.36 -4.51 8.92
N TRP A 14 -4.76 -3.28 9.21
CA TRP A 14 -4.75 -2.19 8.24
C TRP A 14 -3.34 -1.86 7.78
N ALA A 15 -2.39 -1.71 8.69
CA ALA A 15 -1.01 -1.41 8.34
C ALA A 15 -0.43 -2.47 7.39
N LYS A 16 -0.75 -3.74 7.64
CA LYS A 16 -0.28 -4.86 6.82
C LYS A 16 -0.85 -4.83 5.40
N ASN A 17 -2.11 -4.41 5.24
CA ASN A 17 -2.84 -4.51 3.97
C ASN A 17 -3.06 -3.18 3.26
N LYS A 18 -2.63 -2.09 3.85
CA LYS A 18 -2.94 -0.73 3.41
C LYS A 18 -2.62 -0.48 1.92
N TYR A 19 -1.42 -0.83 1.49
CA TYR A 19 -1.00 -0.58 0.11
C TYR A 19 -1.59 -1.59 -0.87
N LEU A 20 -1.86 -2.81 -0.42
CA LEU A 20 -2.61 -3.77 -1.22
C LEU A 20 -4.01 -3.22 -1.53
N VAL A 21 -4.72 -2.71 -0.51
CA VAL A 21 -6.04 -2.11 -0.70
C VAL A 21 -5.95 -0.90 -1.64
N LEU A 22 -4.98 -0.01 -1.40
CA LEU A 22 -4.81 1.19 -2.23
C LEU A 22 -4.55 0.82 -3.69
N SER A 23 -3.78 -0.25 -3.94
CA SER A 23 -3.50 -0.71 -5.30
C SER A 23 -4.73 -1.25 -6.03
N LYS A 24 -5.78 -1.59 -5.28
CA LYS A 24 -7.04 -2.09 -5.83
C LYS A 24 -8.10 -1.00 -5.94
N SER A 25 -8.21 -0.15 -4.91
CA SER A 25 -9.27 0.87 -4.87
C SER A 25 -8.92 1.97 -3.88
N ASN A 26 -8.69 3.17 -4.40
CA ASN A 26 -8.52 4.36 -3.57
C ASN A 26 -9.79 4.63 -2.76
N GLN A 27 -10.96 4.35 -3.33
CA GLN A 27 -12.23 4.55 -2.64
C GLN A 27 -12.33 3.70 -1.37
N ILE A 28 -12.05 2.39 -1.49
CA ILE A 28 -12.10 1.48 -0.34
C ILE A 28 -11.03 1.88 0.69
N TYR A 29 -9.84 2.26 0.22
CA TYR A 29 -8.77 2.77 1.08
C TYR A 29 -9.27 3.93 1.95
N LEU A 30 -9.94 4.91 1.36
CA LEU A 30 -10.46 6.07 2.08
C LEU A 30 -11.61 5.68 3.02
N GLU A 31 -12.46 4.74 2.62
CA GLU A 31 -13.54 4.24 3.46
C GLU A 31 -13.01 3.57 4.73
N ILE A 32 -11.96 2.75 4.62
CA ILE A 32 -11.34 2.11 5.78
C ILE A 32 -10.73 3.18 6.70
N ARG A 33 -10.01 4.15 6.13
CA ARG A 33 -9.43 5.24 6.92
C ARG A 33 -10.50 5.99 7.70
N GLN A 34 -11.64 6.27 7.07
CA GLN A 34 -12.74 6.97 7.73
C GLN A 34 -13.38 6.11 8.81
N TYR A 35 -13.59 4.82 8.53
CA TYR A 35 -14.12 3.88 9.51
C TYR A 35 -13.25 3.80 10.76
N LEU A 36 -11.93 3.75 10.59
CA LEU A 36 -10.99 3.61 11.70
C LEU A 36 -10.93 4.85 12.61
N LYS A 37 -11.53 5.97 12.19
CA LYS A 37 -11.63 7.16 13.04
C LYS A 37 -12.77 7.07 14.05
N GLN A 38 -13.67 6.10 13.92
CA GLN A 38 -14.77 5.91 14.84
C GLN A 38 -14.26 5.42 16.20
N GLU A 39 -15.04 5.67 17.24
CA GLU A 39 -14.70 5.25 18.59
C GLU A 39 -14.69 3.72 18.71
N ASP A 40 -15.71 3.08 18.17
CA ASP A 40 -15.86 1.63 18.19
C ASP A 40 -15.58 1.06 16.81
N VAL A 41 -14.58 0.18 16.71
CA VAL A 41 -14.21 -0.46 15.46
C VAL A 41 -14.22 -1.98 15.60
N SER A 42 -14.58 -2.67 14.53
CA SER A 42 -14.67 -4.12 14.50
C SER A 42 -13.68 -4.69 13.50
N ILE A 43 -12.92 -5.70 13.95
CA ILE A 43 -11.97 -6.40 13.08
C ILE A 43 -12.69 -7.04 11.88
N LYS A 44 -13.89 -7.55 12.08
CA LYS A 44 -14.69 -8.16 11.00
C LYS A 44 -15.06 -7.17 9.92
N VAL A 45 -15.32 -5.92 10.29
CA VAL A 45 -15.63 -4.87 9.31
C VAL A 45 -14.42 -4.54 8.48
N VAL A 46 -13.25 -4.39 9.12
CA VAL A 46 -11.99 -4.13 8.41
C VAL A 46 -11.65 -5.29 7.47
N GLU A 47 -11.77 -6.53 7.94
CA GLU A 47 -11.55 -7.72 7.12
C GLU A 47 -12.44 -7.73 5.87
N ARG A 48 -13.71 -7.36 6.04
CA ARG A 48 -14.68 -7.32 4.95
C ARG A 48 -14.31 -6.29 3.88
N TYR A 49 -13.89 -5.10 4.31
CA TYR A 49 -13.40 -4.07 3.38
C TYR A 49 -12.18 -4.54 2.60
N ILE A 50 -11.23 -5.14 3.31
CA ILE A 50 -9.99 -5.65 2.68
C ILE A 50 -10.34 -6.74 1.66
N GLU A 51 -11.22 -7.66 2.01
CA GLU A 51 -11.66 -8.73 1.12
C GLU A 51 -12.32 -8.18 -0.15
N GLN A 52 -13.18 -7.17 -0.01
CA GLN A 52 -13.79 -6.51 -1.16
C GLN A 52 -12.74 -5.94 -2.10
N ALA A 53 -11.72 -5.30 -1.56
CA ALA A 53 -10.65 -4.72 -2.37
C ALA A 53 -9.84 -5.80 -3.09
N VAL A 54 -9.48 -6.86 -2.37
CA VAL A 54 -8.65 -7.95 -2.91
C VAL A 54 -9.32 -8.65 -4.08
N GLN A 55 -10.65 -8.73 -4.07
CA GLN A 55 -11.42 -9.38 -5.14
C GLN A 55 -11.52 -8.55 -6.41
N LEU A 56 -11.20 -7.27 -6.36
CA LEU A 56 -11.25 -6.42 -7.53
C LEU A 56 -10.16 -6.78 -8.54
N PRO A 57 -10.44 -6.64 -9.84
CA PRO A 57 -9.42 -6.88 -10.86
C PRO A 57 -8.30 -5.84 -10.78
N GLU A 58 -7.15 -6.16 -11.35
CA GLU A 58 -6.03 -5.23 -11.42
C GLU A 58 -6.43 -3.99 -12.22
N ASP A 59 -6.13 -2.82 -11.66
CA ASP A 59 -6.35 -1.52 -12.28
C ASP A 59 -5.03 -0.76 -12.29
N LYS A 60 -4.50 -0.51 -13.47
CA LYS A 60 -3.18 0.13 -13.60
C LYS A 60 -3.11 1.51 -12.97
N GLY A 61 -4.19 2.28 -13.04
CA GLY A 61 -4.26 3.60 -12.41
C GLY A 61 -4.17 3.50 -10.89
N GLN A 62 -4.90 2.57 -10.29
CA GLN A 62 -4.89 2.36 -8.86
C GLN A 62 -3.51 1.85 -8.39
N VAL A 63 -2.93 0.90 -9.12
CA VAL A 63 -1.59 0.38 -8.82
C VAL A 63 -0.55 1.48 -8.89
N THR A 64 -0.58 2.30 -9.93
CA THR A 64 0.35 3.42 -10.11
C THR A 64 0.23 4.40 -8.94
N ASN A 65 -1.00 4.74 -8.55
CA ASN A 65 -1.25 5.62 -7.41
C ASN A 65 -0.65 5.05 -6.12
N ALA A 66 -0.82 3.74 -5.87
CA ALA A 66 -0.26 3.09 -4.68
C ALA A 66 1.27 3.16 -4.67
N PHE A 67 1.92 2.92 -5.81
CA PHE A 67 3.38 2.99 -5.88
C PHE A 67 3.91 4.43 -5.72
N HIS A 68 3.16 5.43 -6.16
CA HIS A 68 3.50 6.83 -5.87
C HIS A 68 3.51 7.10 -4.36
N HIS A 69 2.53 6.57 -3.64
CA HIS A 69 2.48 6.69 -2.18
C HIS A 69 3.66 5.97 -1.52
N VAL A 70 3.99 4.76 -1.98
CA VAL A 70 5.12 4.01 -1.45
C VAL A 70 6.43 4.76 -1.71
N TRP A 71 6.61 5.34 -2.89
CA TRP A 71 7.78 6.14 -3.21
C TRP A 71 7.99 7.27 -2.20
N GLY A 72 6.93 7.84 -1.66
CA GLY A 72 7.00 8.90 -0.66
C GLY A 72 7.88 8.56 0.55
N TYR A 73 8.06 7.28 0.86
CA TYR A 73 8.92 6.86 1.98
C TYR A 73 10.41 6.91 1.63
N PHE A 74 10.76 6.99 0.35
CA PHE A 74 12.15 6.98 -0.10
C PHE A 74 12.64 8.33 -0.62
N LYS A 75 11.74 9.23 -1.00
CA LYS A 75 12.07 10.42 -1.75
C LYS A 75 13.09 11.35 -1.08
N LYS A 76 13.18 11.34 0.24
CA LYS A 76 14.15 12.18 0.98
C LYS A 76 15.56 11.64 0.93
N ASN A 77 15.69 10.32 0.82
CA ASN A 77 16.99 9.64 0.92
C ASN A 77 17.49 9.09 -0.40
N ALA A 78 16.59 8.79 -1.33
CA ALA A 78 16.95 8.19 -2.61
C ALA A 78 17.70 9.20 -3.50
N THR A 79 18.59 8.67 -4.33
CA THR A 79 19.32 9.47 -5.33
C THR A 79 18.41 9.79 -6.51
N LEU A 80 18.82 10.78 -7.31
CA LEU A 80 18.11 11.09 -8.55
C LEU A 80 18.10 9.90 -9.52
N GLU A 81 19.21 9.16 -9.58
CA GLU A 81 19.29 7.97 -10.41
C GLU A 81 18.27 6.93 -9.99
N GLU A 82 18.14 6.69 -8.67
CA GLU A 82 17.15 5.77 -8.13
C GLU A 82 15.72 6.22 -8.42
N LYS A 83 15.46 7.52 -8.31
CA LYS A 83 14.17 8.12 -8.63
C LYS A 83 13.80 7.87 -10.10
N TYR A 84 14.71 8.18 -11.01
CA TYR A 84 14.46 8.02 -12.43
C TYR A 84 14.25 6.55 -12.79
N LYS A 85 15.02 5.66 -12.20
CA LYS A 85 14.88 4.22 -12.43
C LYS A 85 13.51 3.72 -11.96
N PHE A 86 13.08 4.14 -10.79
CA PHE A 86 11.77 3.75 -10.24
C PHE A 86 10.63 4.24 -11.14
N PHE A 87 10.65 5.53 -11.51
CA PHE A 87 9.56 6.08 -12.31
C PHE A 87 9.58 5.59 -13.76
N ALA A 88 10.76 5.27 -14.32
CA ALA A 88 10.84 4.62 -15.62
C ALA A 88 10.18 3.25 -15.59
N LYS A 89 10.43 2.47 -14.53
CA LYS A 89 9.80 1.16 -14.34
C LYS A 89 8.28 1.28 -14.20
N LEU A 90 7.83 2.28 -13.48
CA LEU A 90 6.41 2.54 -13.30
C LEU A 90 5.73 2.90 -14.62
N GLU A 91 6.40 3.70 -15.45
CA GLU A 91 5.89 4.04 -16.79
C GLU A 91 5.83 2.80 -17.68
N GLU A 92 6.86 1.94 -17.64
CA GLU A 92 6.83 0.66 -18.34
C GLU A 92 5.64 -0.20 -17.92
N TYR A 93 5.32 -0.20 -16.62
CA TYR A 93 4.16 -0.91 -16.11
C TYR A 93 2.86 -0.34 -16.71
N ARG A 94 2.73 0.97 -16.73
CA ARG A 94 1.55 1.63 -17.30
C ARG A 94 1.39 1.30 -18.78
N ASP A 95 2.49 1.17 -19.50
CA ASP A 95 2.50 0.84 -20.93
C ASP A 95 2.36 -0.66 -21.22
N GLY A 96 2.22 -1.47 -20.18
CA GLY A 96 2.08 -2.93 -20.33
C GLY A 96 3.38 -3.65 -20.62
N LYS A 97 4.53 -3.02 -20.42
CA LYS A 97 5.84 -3.58 -20.73
C LYS A 97 6.47 -4.34 -19.57
N THR A 98 5.95 -4.18 -18.36
CA THR A 98 6.43 -4.88 -17.19
C THR A 98 5.28 -5.16 -16.24
N THR A 99 5.55 -5.83 -15.12
CA THR A 99 4.55 -6.29 -14.16
C THR A 99 4.72 -5.61 -12.80
N GLN A 100 3.70 -5.71 -11.94
CA GLN A 100 3.81 -5.24 -10.56
C GLN A 100 4.98 -5.88 -9.83
N ASN A 101 5.26 -7.17 -10.08
CA ASN A 101 6.36 -7.88 -9.43
C ASN A 101 7.71 -7.23 -9.71
N GLU A 102 7.93 -6.69 -10.90
CA GLU A 102 9.16 -6.01 -11.24
C GLU A 102 9.31 -4.70 -10.45
N ILE A 103 8.21 -3.98 -10.24
CA ILE A 103 8.22 -2.77 -9.42
C ILE A 103 8.47 -3.14 -7.95
N LEU A 104 7.86 -4.22 -7.46
CA LEU A 104 8.08 -4.69 -6.10
C LEU A 104 9.53 -5.08 -5.86
N LYS A 105 10.22 -5.64 -6.87
CA LYS A 105 11.66 -5.92 -6.78
C LYS A 105 12.47 -4.66 -6.57
N GLU A 106 12.14 -3.58 -7.30
CA GLU A 106 12.81 -2.29 -7.13
C GLU A 106 12.59 -1.74 -5.72
N ILE A 107 11.36 -1.88 -5.19
CA ILE A 107 11.04 -1.44 -3.84
C ILE A 107 11.83 -2.23 -2.81
N ARG A 108 11.98 -3.55 -2.99
CA ARG A 108 12.79 -4.37 -2.07
C ARG A 108 14.25 -3.93 -2.06
N VAL A 109 14.80 -3.59 -3.24
CA VAL A 109 16.16 -3.05 -3.33
C VAL A 109 16.26 -1.74 -2.55
N LEU A 110 15.29 -0.84 -2.73
CA LEU A 110 15.28 0.44 -2.02
C LEU A 110 15.11 0.23 -0.50
N LEU A 111 14.29 -0.72 -0.07
CA LEU A 111 14.15 -1.04 1.36
C LEU A 111 15.44 -1.59 1.96
N GLY A 112 16.22 -2.33 1.18
CA GLY A 112 17.54 -2.81 1.62
C GLY A 112 18.52 -1.68 1.87
N LYS A 113 18.45 -0.60 1.05
CA LYS A 113 19.31 0.59 1.20
C LYS A 113 18.77 1.58 2.23
N TYR A 114 17.46 1.76 2.25
CA TYR A 114 16.77 2.75 3.08
C TYR A 114 15.66 2.06 3.89
N PRO A 115 16.03 1.32 4.95
CA PRO A 115 15.05 0.57 5.72
C PRO A 115 13.92 1.44 6.24
N ASN A 116 12.69 0.96 6.11
CA ASN A 116 11.52 1.61 6.65
C ASN A 116 10.65 0.54 7.31
N LYS A 117 10.56 0.61 8.63
CA LYS A 117 9.84 -0.38 9.42
C LYS A 117 8.37 -0.49 9.01
N TYR A 118 7.76 0.63 8.71
CA TYR A 118 6.35 0.68 8.33
C TYR A 118 6.08 -0.09 7.05
N LEU A 119 6.91 0.12 6.02
CA LEU A 119 6.79 -0.59 4.75
C LEU A 119 7.13 -2.08 4.88
N GLN A 120 8.09 -2.42 5.73
CA GLN A 120 8.49 -3.81 5.94
C GLN A 120 7.37 -4.64 6.56
N GLU A 121 6.46 -4.01 7.29
CA GLU A 121 5.30 -4.66 7.92
C GLU A 121 4.08 -4.73 6.99
N SER A 122 4.13 -4.11 5.83
CA SER A 122 3.01 -4.03 4.89
C SER A 122 3.03 -5.11 3.82
#